data_007ed6e9214119c7f638b5ed4fa77f9e
#
_entry.id   007ed6e9214119c7f638b5ed4fa77f9e
#
_cell.length_a   1.000
_cell.length_b   1.000
_cell.length_c   1.000
_cell.angle_alpha   90.00
_cell.angle_beta   90.00
_cell.angle_gamma   90.00
#
_symmetry.space_group_name_H-M   'P 1'
#
loop_
_entity.id
_entity.type
_entity.pdbx_description
1 polymer ?
#
loop_
_entity_poly.entity_id
_entity_poly.type
_entity_poly.pdbx_seq_one_letter_code
_entity_poly.pdbx_strand_id
1 'polypeptide(L)'
;MKFKRFFMQYGLSQVLLISFAFANAWLPPGYIIYFIVIYVLVFGALMFYFARKMFKGKVKDLDAIKKAKRMFRAKAAEVRQLMTRDRLLVSEMKGQFVSMMLPFISIIILLIFLPHLREAIVGEAEKLEFLERFVRYIILYESFFVVTLISRFIQNILAKRRGFTTMMILNDYIVTEKGIYSETGPGYTFSFPIKVRNISYNEKRCFVDLDIVQETVMTGKNITRIRLYTKKPKELYNKLQNYVEVEAK
;
A
#
# COMPACT_ATOMS: atom_id res chain seq x y z
N MET A 1 -3.77 -20.50 -8.98
CA MET A 1 -3.19 -19.30 -8.32
C MET A 1 -4.20 -18.25 -7.86
N LYS A 2 -5.31 -17.98 -8.56
CA LYS A 2 -6.33 -16.98 -8.19
C LYS A 2 -7.05 -17.32 -6.88
N PHE A 3 -7.43 -18.57 -6.65
CA PHE A 3 -8.17 -19.00 -5.44
C PHE A 3 -7.34 -18.83 -4.14
N LYS A 4 -6.05 -19.22 -4.15
CA LYS A 4 -5.16 -19.04 -2.98
C LYS A 4 -5.00 -17.57 -2.60
N ARG A 5 -4.92 -16.66 -3.60
CA ARG A 5 -4.85 -15.21 -3.36
C ARG A 5 -6.16 -14.67 -2.77
N PHE A 6 -7.29 -15.11 -3.33
CA PHE A 6 -8.61 -14.72 -2.83
C PHE A 6 -8.80 -15.17 -1.38
N PHE A 7 -8.47 -16.41 -1.06
CA PHE A 7 -8.58 -16.94 0.29
C PHE A 7 -7.65 -16.22 1.28
N MET A 8 -6.40 -15.94 0.92
CA MET A 8 -5.51 -15.16 1.79
C MET A 8 -5.97 -13.71 2.00
N GLN A 9 -6.61 -13.12 1.00
CA GLN A 9 -7.04 -11.72 1.05
C GLN A 9 -8.35 -11.53 1.81
N TYR A 10 -9.30 -12.43 1.63
CA TYR A 10 -10.64 -12.32 2.21
C TYR A 10 -10.88 -13.33 3.33
N GLY A 11 -10.37 -14.54 3.21
CA GLY A 11 -10.57 -15.60 4.20
C GLY A 11 -9.99 -15.26 5.57
N LEU A 12 -8.77 -14.68 5.60
CA LEU A 12 -8.16 -14.25 6.87
C LEU A 12 -8.99 -13.14 7.53
N SER A 13 -9.49 -12.19 6.74
CA SER A 13 -10.35 -11.12 7.26
C SER A 13 -11.65 -11.67 7.83
N GLN A 14 -12.25 -12.67 7.16
CA GLN A 14 -13.48 -13.32 7.64
C GLN A 14 -13.26 -14.10 8.93
N VAL A 15 -12.17 -14.87 9.01
CA VAL A 15 -11.82 -15.57 10.27
C VAL A 15 -11.68 -14.58 11.43
N LEU A 16 -11.06 -13.45 11.20
CA LEU A 16 -10.91 -12.40 12.19
C LEU A 16 -12.25 -11.80 12.62
N LEU A 17 -13.13 -11.44 11.67
CA LEU A 17 -14.46 -10.90 11.96
C LEU A 17 -15.32 -11.89 12.76
N ILE A 18 -15.31 -13.16 12.36
CA ILE A 18 -16.03 -14.23 13.08
C ILE A 18 -15.49 -14.38 14.50
N SER A 19 -14.15 -14.34 14.67
CA SER A 19 -13.54 -14.41 16.02
C SER A 19 -13.93 -13.24 16.90
N PHE A 20 -14.01 -12.03 16.34
CA PHE A 20 -14.50 -10.84 17.05
C PHE A 20 -15.99 -10.95 17.41
N ALA A 21 -16.82 -11.42 16.48
CA ALA A 21 -18.23 -11.65 16.74
C ALA A 21 -18.44 -12.66 17.86
N PHE A 22 -17.69 -13.77 17.83
CA PHE A 22 -17.71 -14.79 18.87
C PHE A 22 -17.29 -14.23 20.22
N ALA A 23 -16.17 -13.51 20.29
CA ALA A 23 -15.71 -12.91 21.52
C ALA A 23 -16.72 -11.93 22.13
N ASN A 24 -17.33 -11.08 21.31
CA ASN A 24 -18.37 -10.14 21.77
C ASN A 24 -19.66 -10.83 22.20
N ALA A 25 -19.99 -11.98 21.61
CA ALA A 25 -21.16 -12.75 22.03
C ALA A 25 -20.96 -13.54 23.32
N TRP A 26 -19.71 -14.00 23.57
CA TRP A 26 -19.37 -14.89 24.66
C TRP A 26 -18.85 -14.17 25.91
N LEU A 27 -18.03 -13.12 25.72
CA LEU A 27 -17.40 -12.41 26.84
C LEU A 27 -18.36 -11.39 27.46
N PRO A 28 -18.37 -11.25 28.80
CA PRO A 28 -19.02 -10.13 29.43
C PRO A 28 -18.43 -8.79 28.96
N PRO A 29 -19.22 -7.70 28.92
CA PRO A 29 -18.76 -6.41 28.36
C PRO A 29 -17.45 -5.89 28.93
N GLY A 30 -17.18 -6.10 30.22
CA GLY A 30 -15.95 -5.67 30.87
C GLY A 30 -14.67 -6.38 30.39
N TYR A 31 -14.79 -7.57 29.81
CA TYR A 31 -13.63 -8.36 29.34
C TYR A 31 -13.27 -8.12 27.88
N ILE A 32 -14.13 -7.45 27.12
CA ILE A 32 -13.89 -7.17 25.69
C ILE A 32 -12.64 -6.34 25.50
N ILE A 33 -12.37 -5.38 26.40
CA ILE A 33 -11.17 -4.53 26.33
C ILE A 33 -9.88 -5.36 26.42
N TYR A 34 -9.84 -6.35 27.29
CA TYR A 34 -8.68 -7.26 27.43
C TYR A 34 -8.49 -8.11 26.19
N PHE A 35 -9.59 -8.59 25.59
CA PHE A 35 -9.53 -9.33 24.33
C PHE A 35 -8.95 -8.45 23.21
N ILE A 36 -9.40 -7.19 23.07
CA ILE A 36 -8.88 -6.24 22.08
C ILE A 36 -7.39 -6.00 22.29
N VAL A 37 -6.94 -5.79 23.53
CA VAL A 37 -5.52 -5.56 23.84
C VAL A 37 -4.68 -6.78 23.46
N ILE A 38 -5.09 -7.98 23.84
CA ILE A 38 -4.38 -9.22 23.47
C ILE A 38 -4.33 -9.38 21.96
N TYR A 39 -5.45 -9.13 21.28
CA TYR A 39 -5.54 -9.21 19.83
C TYR A 39 -4.56 -8.25 19.14
N VAL A 40 -4.53 -6.98 19.56
CA VAL A 40 -3.62 -5.96 19.01
C VAL A 40 -2.15 -6.34 19.22
N LEU A 41 -1.81 -6.89 20.40
CA LEU A 41 -0.46 -7.35 20.70
C LEU A 41 -0.05 -8.53 19.82
N VAL A 42 -0.90 -9.56 19.70
CA VAL A 42 -0.63 -10.74 18.87
C VAL A 42 -0.52 -10.35 17.38
N PHE A 43 -1.47 -9.55 16.91
CA PHE A 43 -1.46 -9.09 15.51
C PHE A 43 -0.26 -8.18 15.21
N GLY A 44 0.06 -7.27 16.13
CA GLY A 44 1.25 -6.41 16.05
C GLY A 44 2.55 -7.22 15.99
N ALA A 45 2.69 -8.24 16.84
CA ALA A 45 3.84 -9.13 16.85
C ALA A 45 3.97 -9.92 15.54
N LEU A 46 2.87 -10.45 15.01
CA LEU A 46 2.85 -11.13 13.71
C LEU A 46 3.24 -10.18 12.58
N MET A 47 2.67 -8.97 12.52
CA MET A 47 3.02 -7.96 11.51
C MET A 47 4.49 -7.56 11.59
N PHE A 48 5.02 -7.37 12.80
CA PHE A 48 6.44 -7.07 13.00
C PHE A 48 7.34 -8.23 12.52
N TYR A 49 6.98 -9.47 12.82
CA TYR A 49 7.71 -10.65 12.34
C TYR A 49 7.75 -10.71 10.79
N PHE A 50 6.60 -10.54 10.13
CA PHE A 50 6.52 -10.53 8.67
C PHE A 50 7.27 -9.35 8.07
N ALA A 51 7.14 -8.15 8.64
CA ALA A 51 7.88 -6.98 8.20
C ALA A 51 9.39 -7.22 8.26
N ARG A 52 9.90 -7.73 9.40
CA ARG A 52 11.33 -8.04 9.56
C ARG A 52 11.84 -9.04 8.51
N LYS A 53 11.04 -10.06 8.17
CA LYS A 53 11.38 -11.03 7.12
C LYS A 53 11.48 -10.39 5.74
N MET A 54 10.54 -9.49 5.41
CA MET A 54 10.54 -8.74 4.14
C MET A 54 11.74 -7.80 4.03
N PHE A 55 12.14 -7.13 5.12
CA PHE A 55 13.26 -6.21 5.11
C PHE A 55 14.62 -6.90 4.97
N LYS A 56 14.81 -8.10 5.55
CA LYS A 56 16.08 -8.84 5.46
C LYS A 56 16.51 -9.16 4.02
N GLY A 57 15.58 -9.48 3.11
CA GLY A 57 15.88 -9.72 1.70
C GLY A 57 16.39 -8.46 0.99
N LYS A 58 15.74 -7.33 1.21
CA LYS A 58 16.07 -6.04 0.57
C LYS A 58 17.44 -5.49 0.96
N VAL A 59 17.92 -5.79 2.16
CA VAL A 59 19.25 -5.33 2.63
C VAL A 59 20.38 -5.99 1.85
N LYS A 60 20.30 -7.30 1.56
CA LYS A 60 21.31 -8.02 0.78
C LYS A 60 21.44 -7.48 -0.65
N ASP A 61 20.30 -7.17 -1.28
CA ASP A 61 20.28 -6.59 -2.62
C ASP A 61 20.91 -5.20 -2.64
N LEU A 62 20.70 -4.40 -1.59
CA LEU A 62 21.24 -3.06 -1.47
C LEU A 62 22.78 -3.04 -1.49
N ASP A 63 23.43 -3.96 -0.76
CA ASP A 63 24.89 -4.03 -0.72
C ASP A 63 25.49 -4.40 -2.07
N ALA A 64 24.85 -5.32 -2.80
CA ALA A 64 25.24 -5.69 -4.14
C ALA A 64 25.10 -4.53 -5.15
N ILE A 65 24.04 -3.71 -5.00
CA ILE A 65 23.77 -2.56 -5.86
C ILE A 65 24.74 -1.42 -5.54
N LYS A 66 25.06 -1.15 -4.26
CA LYS A 66 26.00 -0.09 -3.85
C LYS A 66 27.41 -0.33 -4.34
N LYS A 67 27.85 -1.60 -4.42
CA LYS A 67 29.19 -2.01 -4.91
C LYS A 67 29.30 -1.98 -6.43
N ALA A 68 28.17 -1.92 -7.16
CA ALA A 68 28.19 -1.92 -8.62
C ALA A 68 28.64 -0.57 -9.19
N LYS A 69 29.09 -0.56 -10.43
CA LYS A 69 29.54 0.64 -11.15
C LYS A 69 28.40 1.66 -11.24
N ARG A 70 28.69 2.90 -10.84
CA ARG A 70 27.73 4.01 -10.90
C ARG A 70 27.61 4.51 -12.33
N MET A 71 26.38 4.64 -12.81
CA MET A 71 26.08 5.14 -14.15
C MET A 71 25.50 6.55 -14.14
N PHE A 72 24.73 6.88 -13.08
CA PHE A 72 24.08 8.18 -12.97
C PHE A 72 23.85 8.53 -11.49
N ARG A 73 23.87 9.82 -11.15
CA ARG A 73 23.58 10.31 -9.80
C ARG A 73 22.81 11.62 -9.88
N ALA A 74 21.72 11.72 -9.12
CA ALA A 74 21.02 12.97 -8.86
C ALA A 74 21.10 13.29 -7.36
N LYS A 75 21.57 14.50 -7.04
CA LYS A 75 21.71 14.99 -5.66
C LYS A 75 20.36 15.49 -5.13
N ALA A 76 20.12 15.36 -3.81
CA ALA A 76 18.90 15.80 -3.17
C ALA A 76 18.56 17.28 -3.43
N ALA A 77 19.54 18.15 -3.44
CA ALA A 77 19.35 19.58 -3.73
C ALA A 77 18.82 19.82 -5.15
N GLU A 78 19.36 19.11 -6.15
CA GLU A 78 18.90 19.19 -7.53
C GLU A 78 17.47 18.70 -7.68
N VAL A 79 17.18 17.53 -7.12
CA VAL A 79 15.83 16.93 -7.15
C VAL A 79 14.79 17.86 -6.52
N ARG A 80 15.08 18.39 -5.33
CA ARG A 80 14.17 19.34 -4.63
C ARG A 80 13.92 20.59 -5.48
N GLN A 81 14.96 21.18 -6.08
CA GLN A 81 14.82 22.35 -6.94
C GLN A 81 13.91 22.09 -8.15
N LEU A 82 14.02 20.89 -8.76
CA LEU A 82 13.19 20.52 -9.91
C LEU A 82 11.76 20.22 -9.48
N MET A 83 11.56 19.55 -8.35
CA MET A 83 10.23 19.29 -7.78
C MET A 83 9.46 20.58 -7.48
N THR A 84 10.11 21.60 -6.89
CA THR A 84 9.44 22.88 -6.57
C THR A 84 9.05 23.67 -7.83
N ARG A 85 9.72 23.45 -8.94
CA ARG A 85 9.38 24.06 -10.24
C ARG A 85 8.24 23.34 -10.96
N ASP A 86 7.96 22.09 -10.61
CA ASP A 86 6.93 21.28 -11.25
C ASP A 86 5.54 21.57 -10.66
N ARG A 87 4.87 22.61 -11.20
CA ARG A 87 3.54 23.04 -10.74
C ARG A 87 2.46 21.96 -10.85
N LEU A 88 2.61 21.03 -11.80
CA LEU A 88 1.62 19.96 -12.00
C LEU A 88 1.79 18.80 -11.01
N LEU A 89 2.94 18.70 -10.34
CA LEU A 89 3.21 17.65 -9.37
C LEU A 89 2.15 17.59 -8.27
N VAL A 90 1.80 18.73 -7.70
CA VAL A 90 0.80 18.81 -6.61
C VAL A 90 -0.56 18.29 -7.07
N SER A 91 -0.99 18.62 -8.29
CA SER A 91 -2.27 18.15 -8.84
C SER A 91 -2.28 16.63 -9.09
N GLU A 92 -1.17 16.07 -9.56
CA GLU A 92 -1.00 14.64 -9.76
C GLU A 92 -0.99 13.88 -8.41
N MET A 93 -0.31 14.43 -7.40
CA MET A 93 -0.26 13.83 -6.06
C MET A 93 -1.58 13.97 -5.29
N LYS A 94 -2.36 15.03 -5.52
CA LYS A 94 -3.67 15.25 -4.85
C LYS A 94 -4.60 14.06 -5.04
N GLY A 95 -4.69 13.51 -6.25
CA GLY A 95 -5.52 12.34 -6.53
C GLY A 95 -5.05 11.08 -5.78
N GLN A 96 -3.74 10.92 -5.59
CA GLN A 96 -3.18 9.84 -4.78
C GLN A 96 -3.52 10.04 -3.30
N PHE A 97 -3.34 11.25 -2.77
CA PHE A 97 -3.66 11.58 -1.39
C PHE A 97 -5.12 11.30 -1.06
N VAL A 98 -6.05 11.76 -1.90
CA VAL A 98 -7.49 11.46 -1.75
C VAL A 98 -7.73 9.94 -1.71
N SER A 99 -7.11 9.20 -2.62
CA SER A 99 -7.23 7.73 -2.66
C SER A 99 -6.70 7.06 -1.38
N MET A 100 -5.61 7.57 -0.80
CA MET A 100 -5.04 7.07 0.45
C MET A 100 -5.89 7.43 1.68
N MET A 101 -6.59 8.56 1.64
CA MET A 101 -7.47 9.01 2.74
C MET A 101 -8.81 8.26 2.78
N LEU A 102 -9.28 7.70 1.67
CA LEU A 102 -10.57 7.01 1.60
C LEU A 102 -10.78 5.94 2.69
N PRO A 103 -9.83 5.03 2.99
CA PRO A 103 -10.02 4.06 4.07
C PRO A 103 -10.14 4.72 5.43
N PHE A 104 -9.36 5.76 5.70
CA PHE A 104 -9.42 6.48 6.98
C PHE A 104 -10.75 7.21 7.14
N ILE A 105 -11.23 7.88 6.09
CA ILE A 105 -12.55 8.53 6.08
C ILE A 105 -13.65 7.48 6.31
N SER A 106 -13.56 6.33 5.66
CA SER A 106 -14.53 5.24 5.84
C SER A 106 -14.54 4.70 7.28
N ILE A 107 -13.37 4.57 7.91
CA ILE A 107 -13.26 4.15 9.31
C ILE A 107 -13.87 5.21 10.25
N ILE A 108 -13.59 6.49 10.01
CA ILE A 108 -14.14 7.58 10.82
C ILE A 108 -15.68 7.60 10.71
N ILE A 109 -16.21 7.49 9.50
CA ILE A 109 -17.67 7.41 9.29
C ILE A 109 -18.24 6.22 10.06
N LEU A 110 -17.62 5.05 9.94
CA LEU A 110 -18.06 3.85 10.67
C LEU A 110 -18.03 4.05 12.18
N LEU A 111 -16.99 4.68 12.72
CA LEU A 111 -16.89 4.93 14.17
C LEU A 111 -17.99 5.89 14.66
N ILE A 112 -18.33 6.92 13.88
CA ILE A 112 -19.42 7.86 14.20
C ILE A 112 -20.77 7.13 14.20
N PHE A 113 -21.01 6.25 13.23
CA PHE A 113 -22.26 5.52 13.11
C PHE A 113 -22.33 4.23 13.94
N LEU A 114 -21.20 3.78 14.49
CA LEU A 114 -21.11 2.53 15.26
C LEU A 114 -22.13 2.42 16.41
N PRO A 115 -22.36 3.45 17.25
CA PRO A 115 -23.36 3.35 18.31
C PRO A 115 -24.77 3.07 17.75
N HIS A 116 -25.18 3.81 16.71
CA HIS A 116 -26.47 3.64 16.07
C HIS A 116 -26.61 2.28 15.36
N LEU A 117 -25.57 1.83 14.65
CA LEU A 117 -25.55 0.50 14.02
C LEU A 117 -25.61 -0.61 15.05
N ARG A 118 -24.88 -0.48 16.17
CA ARG A 118 -24.91 -1.44 17.25
C ARG A 118 -26.31 -1.50 17.89
N GLU A 119 -26.92 -0.39 18.19
CA GLU A 119 -28.27 -0.32 18.73
C GLU A 119 -29.32 -0.93 17.77
N ALA A 120 -29.24 -0.61 16.48
CA ALA A 120 -30.18 -1.11 15.47
C ALA A 120 -30.01 -2.62 15.19
N ILE A 121 -28.78 -3.15 15.17
CA ILE A 121 -28.51 -4.54 14.78
C ILE A 121 -28.47 -5.46 16.02
N VAL A 122 -27.75 -5.05 17.06
CA VAL A 122 -27.52 -5.88 18.24
C VAL A 122 -28.57 -5.64 19.30
N GLY A 123 -29.03 -4.39 19.48
CA GLY A 123 -30.04 -4.02 20.45
C GLY A 123 -29.60 -4.33 21.89
N GLU A 124 -30.51 -4.83 22.71
CA GLU A 124 -30.25 -5.28 24.08
C GLU A 124 -29.62 -6.69 24.07
N ALA A 125 -28.34 -6.79 23.66
CA ALA A 125 -27.62 -8.05 23.48
C ALA A 125 -27.65 -8.96 24.73
N GLU A 126 -27.75 -8.39 25.93
CA GLU A 126 -27.73 -9.12 27.20
C GLU A 126 -28.99 -10.00 27.39
N LYS A 127 -30.09 -9.65 26.75
CA LYS A 127 -31.36 -10.40 26.82
C LYS A 127 -31.45 -11.52 25.78
N LEU A 128 -30.48 -11.60 24.85
CA LEU A 128 -30.49 -12.57 23.76
C LEU A 128 -29.77 -13.85 24.13
N GLU A 129 -30.21 -14.96 23.56
CA GLU A 129 -29.45 -16.20 23.59
C GLU A 129 -28.11 -16.06 22.87
N PHE A 130 -27.11 -16.89 23.27
CA PHE A 130 -25.75 -16.82 22.71
C PHE A 130 -25.75 -16.84 21.17
N LEU A 131 -26.50 -17.76 20.56
CA LEU A 131 -26.48 -17.94 19.10
C LEU A 131 -27.06 -16.69 18.37
N GLU A 132 -28.17 -16.16 18.88
CA GLU A 132 -28.78 -14.95 18.30
C GLU A 132 -27.86 -13.75 18.44
N ARG A 133 -27.25 -13.56 19.61
CA ARG A 133 -26.26 -12.51 19.88
C ARG A 133 -25.04 -12.63 18.94
N PHE A 134 -24.54 -13.85 18.75
CA PHE A 134 -23.41 -14.12 17.85
C PHE A 134 -23.74 -13.75 16.40
N VAL A 135 -24.93 -14.17 15.89
CA VAL A 135 -25.36 -13.83 14.52
C VAL A 135 -25.51 -12.32 14.34
N ARG A 136 -26.06 -11.60 15.30
CA ARG A 136 -26.19 -10.14 15.24
C ARG A 136 -24.83 -9.44 15.21
N TYR A 137 -23.84 -9.91 15.98
CA TYR A 137 -22.48 -9.39 15.89
C TYR A 137 -21.80 -9.72 14.56
N ILE A 138 -22.04 -10.88 13.96
CA ILE A 138 -21.57 -11.17 12.60
C ILE A 138 -22.15 -10.14 11.63
N ILE A 139 -23.44 -9.87 11.63
CA ILE A 139 -24.08 -8.89 10.74
C ILE A 139 -23.46 -7.49 10.94
N LEU A 140 -23.22 -7.08 12.19
CA LEU A 140 -22.58 -5.82 12.50
C LEU A 140 -21.16 -5.73 11.90
N TYR A 141 -20.33 -6.75 12.08
CA TYR A 141 -18.94 -6.74 11.55
C TYR A 141 -18.88 -6.92 10.04
N GLU A 142 -19.81 -7.68 9.45
CA GLU A 142 -19.92 -7.79 8.00
C GLU A 142 -20.29 -6.44 7.37
N SER A 143 -21.09 -5.62 8.02
CA SER A 143 -21.37 -4.27 7.53
C SER A 143 -20.09 -3.42 7.40
N PHE A 144 -19.14 -3.56 8.32
CA PHE A 144 -17.82 -2.90 8.24
C PHE A 144 -16.96 -3.45 7.11
N PHE A 145 -17.02 -4.75 6.90
CA PHE A 145 -16.33 -5.40 5.79
C PHE A 145 -16.84 -4.90 4.44
N VAL A 146 -18.16 -4.80 4.27
CA VAL A 146 -18.78 -4.26 3.06
C VAL A 146 -18.32 -2.82 2.78
N VAL A 147 -18.29 -1.94 3.78
CA VAL A 147 -17.80 -0.55 3.63
C VAL A 147 -16.34 -0.54 3.20
N THR A 148 -15.51 -1.43 3.76
CA THR A 148 -14.11 -1.59 3.37
C THR A 148 -13.97 -2.05 1.90
N LEU A 149 -14.82 -2.98 1.46
CA LEU A 149 -14.84 -3.44 0.06
C LEU A 149 -15.23 -2.30 -0.89
N ILE A 150 -16.24 -1.51 -0.54
CA ILE A 150 -16.67 -0.34 -1.33
C ILE A 150 -15.50 0.66 -1.44
N SER A 151 -14.83 0.97 -0.35
CA SER A 151 -13.67 1.87 -0.34
C SER A 151 -12.54 1.37 -1.26
N ARG A 152 -12.22 0.08 -1.23
CA ARG A 152 -11.25 -0.54 -2.12
C ARG A 152 -11.68 -0.49 -3.59
N PHE A 153 -12.96 -0.70 -3.86
CA PHE A 153 -13.51 -0.60 -5.21
C PHE A 153 -13.34 0.80 -5.78
N ILE A 154 -13.68 1.83 -4.99
CA ILE A 154 -13.50 3.24 -5.37
C ILE A 154 -12.02 3.54 -5.61
N GLN A 155 -11.11 3.10 -4.73
CA GLN A 155 -9.66 3.26 -4.91
C GLN A 155 -9.17 2.64 -6.23
N ASN A 156 -9.65 1.44 -6.56
CA ASN A 156 -9.29 0.76 -7.81
C ASN A 156 -9.77 1.52 -9.05
N ILE A 157 -10.98 2.11 -9.00
CA ILE A 157 -11.49 2.96 -10.10
C ILE A 157 -10.60 4.19 -10.25
N LEU A 158 -10.27 4.88 -9.16
CA LEU A 158 -9.42 6.05 -9.17
C LEU A 158 -7.99 5.74 -9.66
N ALA A 159 -7.43 4.59 -9.26
CA ALA A 159 -6.13 4.14 -9.73
C ALA A 159 -6.14 3.82 -11.23
N LYS A 160 -7.18 3.15 -11.73
CA LYS A 160 -7.33 2.86 -13.17
C LYS A 160 -7.40 4.14 -14.00
N ARG A 161 -8.14 5.15 -13.54
CA ARG A 161 -8.25 6.46 -14.23
C ARG A 161 -6.91 7.19 -14.30
N ARG A 162 -6.05 7.07 -13.29
CA ARG A 162 -4.71 7.68 -13.25
C ARG A 162 -3.66 6.87 -14.00
N GLY A 163 -3.91 5.61 -14.29
CA GLY A 163 -2.95 4.68 -14.91
C GLY A 163 -1.90 4.11 -13.95
N PHE A 164 -1.88 4.56 -12.69
CA PHE A 164 -1.00 4.03 -11.64
C PHE A 164 -1.71 4.04 -10.27
N THR A 165 -1.30 3.14 -9.40
CA THR A 165 -1.84 3.03 -8.04
C THR A 165 -1.18 4.02 -7.10
N THR A 166 0.14 4.07 -7.13
CA THR A 166 0.96 4.91 -6.25
C THR A 166 2.05 5.59 -7.05
N MET A 167 2.32 6.85 -6.74
CA MET A 167 3.45 7.60 -7.28
C MET A 167 4.47 7.82 -6.17
N MET A 168 5.72 7.52 -6.46
CA MET A 168 6.86 7.66 -5.56
C MET A 168 7.90 8.56 -6.18
N ILE A 169 8.44 9.48 -5.41
CA ILE A 169 9.51 10.38 -5.84
C ILE A 169 10.74 10.07 -4.98
N LEU A 170 11.86 9.80 -5.62
CA LEU A 170 13.13 9.65 -4.91
C LEU A 170 13.77 11.02 -4.72
N ASN A 171 14.01 11.39 -3.44
CA ASN A 171 14.62 12.69 -3.09
C ASN A 171 16.09 12.80 -3.52
N ASP A 172 16.78 11.69 -3.61
CA ASP A 172 18.11 11.51 -4.17
C ASP A 172 18.18 10.10 -4.73
N TYR A 173 18.99 9.87 -5.73
CA TYR A 173 19.17 8.53 -6.24
C TYR A 173 20.47 8.34 -7.00
N ILE A 174 20.94 7.09 -6.95
CA ILE A 174 22.08 6.61 -7.73
C ILE A 174 21.57 5.43 -8.56
N VAL A 175 21.88 5.49 -9.85
CA VAL A 175 21.66 4.39 -10.80
C VAL A 175 22.99 3.69 -11.01
N THR A 176 23.00 2.39 -10.81
CA THR A 176 24.16 1.51 -11.05
C THR A 176 23.81 0.45 -12.08
N GLU A 177 24.75 -0.35 -12.53
CA GLU A 177 24.51 -1.49 -13.44
C GLU A 177 23.60 -2.57 -12.82
N LYS A 178 23.44 -2.60 -11.49
CA LYS A 178 22.63 -3.60 -10.78
C LYS A 178 21.31 -3.07 -10.23
N GLY A 179 21.07 -1.74 -10.30
CA GLY A 179 19.81 -1.20 -9.80
C GLY A 179 19.85 0.29 -9.47
N ILE A 180 18.73 0.76 -8.89
CA ILE A 180 18.55 2.13 -8.42
C ILE A 180 18.42 2.10 -6.91
N TYR A 181 19.12 3.01 -6.21
CA TYR A 181 18.95 3.18 -4.76
C TYR A 181 19.00 4.65 -4.34
N SER A 182 18.39 4.95 -3.20
CA SER A 182 18.46 6.25 -2.53
C SER A 182 19.47 6.20 -1.39
N GLU A 183 20.26 7.27 -1.21
CA GLU A 183 21.22 7.38 -0.10
C GLU A 183 20.51 7.82 1.20
N THR A 184 19.46 8.65 1.11
CA THR A 184 18.80 9.29 2.26
C THR A 184 17.59 8.52 2.80
N GLY A 185 17.16 7.44 2.15
CA GLY A 185 15.98 6.68 2.53
C GLY A 185 16.24 5.19 2.65
N PRO A 186 16.04 4.57 3.83
CA PRO A 186 16.08 3.13 3.95
C PRO A 186 14.88 2.52 3.21
N GLY A 187 15.14 1.80 2.14
CA GLY A 187 14.14 0.95 1.52
C GLY A 187 13.73 1.26 0.08
N TYR A 188 14.23 2.31 -0.54
CA TYR A 188 14.00 2.55 -1.96
C TYR A 188 15.14 1.97 -2.79
N THR A 189 15.07 0.66 -2.98
CA THR A 189 16.05 -0.08 -3.76
C THR A 189 15.31 -0.89 -4.82
N PHE A 190 15.75 -0.76 -6.06
CA PHE A 190 15.18 -1.45 -7.20
C PHE A 190 16.30 -2.17 -7.93
N SER A 191 16.31 -3.50 -7.88
CA SER A 191 17.30 -4.35 -8.55
C SER A 191 16.96 -4.50 -10.03
N PHE A 192 17.94 -4.45 -10.91
CA PHE A 192 17.77 -4.72 -12.32
C PHE A 192 17.82 -6.25 -12.62
N PRO A 193 17.07 -6.74 -13.64
CA PRO A 193 16.13 -6.00 -14.50
C PRO A 193 14.82 -5.65 -13.78
N ILE A 194 14.28 -4.46 -14.04
CA ILE A 194 13.00 -4.01 -13.48
C ILE A 194 11.89 -4.26 -14.50
N LYS A 195 10.83 -4.97 -14.10
CA LYS A 195 9.63 -5.12 -14.91
C LYS A 195 8.80 -3.85 -14.86
N VAL A 196 8.70 -3.17 -15.99
CA VAL A 196 7.93 -1.94 -16.13
C VAL A 196 6.80 -2.13 -17.14
N ARG A 197 5.66 -1.49 -16.88
CA ARG A 197 4.59 -1.34 -17.86
C ARG A 197 4.94 -0.29 -18.92
N ASN A 198 5.60 0.77 -18.48
CA ASN A 198 5.99 1.89 -19.33
C ASN A 198 7.19 2.62 -18.74
N ILE A 199 8.03 3.17 -19.61
CA ILE A 199 9.07 4.14 -19.27
C ILE A 199 8.89 5.36 -20.16
N SER A 200 8.88 6.56 -19.56
CA SER A 200 8.73 7.81 -20.29
C SER A 200 9.58 8.91 -19.66
N TYR A 201 9.88 9.95 -20.44
CA TYR A 201 10.58 11.12 -19.92
C TYR A 201 9.90 12.41 -20.37
N ASN A 202 10.11 13.46 -19.59
CA ASN A 202 9.61 14.78 -19.89
C ASN A 202 10.74 15.82 -19.74
N GLU A 203 11.21 16.38 -20.85
CA GLU A 203 12.30 17.35 -20.85
C GLU A 203 11.89 18.68 -20.20
N LYS A 204 10.67 19.15 -20.46
CA LYS A 204 10.17 20.43 -19.93
C LYS A 204 10.03 20.39 -18.41
N ARG A 205 9.62 19.26 -17.85
CA ARG A 205 9.42 19.05 -16.42
C ARG A 205 10.62 18.37 -15.75
N CYS A 206 11.65 18.02 -16.52
CA CYS A 206 12.92 17.46 -16.05
C CYS A 206 12.79 16.16 -15.24
N PHE A 207 12.05 15.17 -15.72
CA PHE A 207 11.93 13.87 -15.04
C PHE A 207 11.87 12.68 -16.01
N VAL A 208 12.12 11.50 -15.45
CA VAL A 208 11.84 10.18 -16.03
C VAL A 208 10.85 9.46 -15.15
N ASP A 209 9.78 8.91 -15.72
CA ASP A 209 8.80 8.07 -15.02
C ASP A 209 9.00 6.61 -15.40
N LEU A 210 9.00 5.74 -14.38
CA LEU A 210 9.02 4.29 -14.49
C LEU A 210 7.74 3.75 -13.86
N ASP A 211 6.86 3.16 -14.65
CA ASP A 211 5.65 2.48 -14.17
C ASP A 211 5.98 1.03 -13.84
N ILE A 212 6.44 0.77 -12.62
CA ILE A 212 6.87 -0.56 -12.16
C ILE A 212 5.65 -1.41 -11.84
N VAL A 213 5.61 -2.62 -12.38
CA VAL A 213 4.60 -3.61 -12.06
C VAL A 213 5.05 -4.42 -10.84
N GLN A 214 4.36 -4.22 -9.73
CA GLN A 214 4.58 -4.98 -8.50
C GLN A 214 3.44 -5.98 -8.31
N GLU A 215 3.78 -7.26 -8.29
CA GLU A 215 2.82 -8.30 -7.90
C GLU A 215 2.91 -8.55 -6.40
N THR A 216 1.91 -8.12 -5.66
CA THR A 216 1.77 -8.44 -4.24
C THR A 216 0.75 -9.56 -4.06
N VAL A 217 1.02 -10.47 -3.13
CA VAL A 217 0.12 -11.60 -2.83
C VAL A 217 -1.26 -11.09 -2.36
N MET A 218 -1.28 -9.98 -1.64
CA MET A 218 -2.50 -9.41 -1.06
C MET A 218 -3.30 -8.50 -2.00
N THR A 219 -2.64 -7.70 -2.85
CA THR A 219 -3.31 -6.65 -3.63
C THR A 219 -3.34 -6.90 -5.13
N GLY A 220 -2.72 -7.99 -5.59
CA GLY A 220 -2.62 -8.30 -7.03
C GLY A 220 -1.56 -7.48 -7.74
N LYS A 221 -1.79 -7.18 -9.03
CA LYS A 221 -0.89 -6.32 -9.83
C LYS A 221 -1.14 -4.85 -9.49
N ASN A 222 -0.16 -4.22 -8.86
CA ASN A 222 -0.15 -2.79 -8.59
C ASN A 222 0.89 -2.11 -9.49
N ILE A 223 0.56 -0.93 -9.99
CA ILE A 223 1.48 -0.12 -10.77
C ILE A 223 1.98 1.01 -9.88
N THR A 224 3.26 0.97 -9.56
CA THR A 224 3.95 2.03 -8.83
C THR A 224 4.73 2.88 -9.82
N ARG A 225 4.34 4.14 -9.97
CA ARG A 225 5.09 5.12 -10.75
C ARG A 225 6.24 5.65 -9.91
N ILE A 226 7.48 5.47 -10.39
CA ILE A 226 8.66 6.08 -9.79
C ILE A 226 9.06 7.25 -10.67
N ARG A 227 9.04 8.46 -10.10
CA ARG A 227 9.50 9.67 -10.76
C ARG A 227 10.90 10.04 -10.32
N LEU A 228 11.80 10.14 -11.29
CA LEU A 228 13.21 10.47 -11.13
C LEU A 228 13.48 11.85 -11.73
N TYR A 229 13.58 12.89 -10.87
CA TYR A 229 13.90 14.24 -11.32
C TYR A 229 15.38 14.41 -11.63
N THR A 230 15.70 15.00 -12.80
CA THR A 230 17.08 15.31 -13.21
C THR A 230 17.10 16.39 -14.28
N LYS A 231 18.20 17.14 -14.34
CA LYS A 231 18.46 18.11 -15.43
C LYS A 231 18.72 17.45 -16.78
N LYS A 232 18.99 16.13 -16.79
CA LYS A 232 19.33 15.36 -18.00
C LYS A 232 18.38 14.17 -18.20
N PRO A 233 17.07 14.39 -18.38
CA PRO A 233 16.09 13.31 -18.42
C PRO A 233 16.31 12.35 -19.60
N LYS A 234 16.69 12.86 -20.76
CA LYS A 234 16.98 12.04 -21.96
C LYS A 234 18.19 11.13 -21.76
N GLU A 235 19.26 11.63 -21.12
CA GLU A 235 20.45 10.81 -20.81
C GLU A 235 20.08 9.68 -19.84
N LEU A 236 19.33 10.00 -18.78
CA LEU A 236 18.87 9.01 -17.81
C LEU A 236 17.95 7.97 -18.45
N TYR A 237 16.99 8.42 -19.28
CA TYR A 237 16.08 7.53 -20.01
C TYR A 237 16.83 6.51 -20.86
N ASN A 238 17.78 6.97 -21.68
CA ASN A 238 18.58 6.10 -22.56
C ASN A 238 19.38 5.06 -21.76
N LYS A 239 19.93 5.45 -20.60
CA LYS A 239 20.64 4.53 -19.73
C LYS A 239 19.72 3.48 -19.13
N LEU A 240 18.51 3.87 -18.70
CA LEU A 240 17.55 2.97 -18.08
C LEU A 240 16.91 2.00 -19.05
N GLN A 241 16.72 2.36 -20.31
CA GLN A 241 16.11 1.50 -21.31
C GLN A 241 16.77 0.12 -21.44
N ASN A 242 18.09 0.05 -21.26
CA ASN A 242 18.85 -1.19 -21.36
C ASN A 242 18.65 -2.13 -20.15
N TYR A 243 18.05 -1.66 -19.07
CA TYR A 243 17.92 -2.37 -17.79
C TYR A 243 16.47 -2.59 -17.35
N VAL A 244 15.51 -2.17 -18.18
CA VAL A 244 14.09 -2.37 -17.92
C VAL A 244 13.50 -3.37 -18.88
N GLU A 245 12.68 -4.27 -18.37
CA GLU A 245 11.87 -5.20 -19.18
C GLU A 245 10.46 -4.64 -19.29
N VAL A 246 10.07 -4.22 -20.49
CA VAL A 246 8.71 -3.75 -20.73
C VAL A 246 7.78 -4.95 -20.82
N GLU A 247 6.79 -5.04 -19.91
CA GLU A 247 5.79 -6.11 -19.95
C GLU A 247 4.92 -5.92 -21.21
N ALA A 248 4.97 -6.89 -22.13
CA ALA A 248 4.09 -6.88 -23.30
C ALA A 248 2.63 -6.84 -22.85
N LYS A 249 1.81 -6.01 -23.51
CA LYS A 249 0.39 -5.82 -23.23
C LYS A 249 -0.42 -7.08 -23.44
#